data_c1ed8e170f08ee575a37f31168e687c4
#
_entry.id   c1ed8e170f08ee575a37f31168e687c4
#
_cell.length_a   1.000
_cell.length_b   1.000
_cell.length_c   1.000
_cell.angle_alpha   90.00
_cell.angle_beta   90.00
_cell.angle_gamma   90.00
#
_symmetry.space_group_name_H-M   'P 1'
#
loop_
_entity.id
_entity.type
_entity.pdbx_description
1 polymer ?
#
loop_
_entity_poly.entity_id
_entity_poly.type
_entity_poly.pdbx_seq_one_letter_code
_entity_poly.pdbx_strand_id
1 'polypeptide(L)'
;MKNLRGFRRADRPAVLELSRHALQRPTEQVGNPLWTTRDELESELADWDADPGETLLVEEQDGDVVGFGGVEVSPGWEHADLFGPLVAPEFRGRQLGTMLLEASIERAEARGAESVLASIGARNLTGRLLLERAGFDHRGTANAVFRLNPSAHRPVEDGPQGVDVRRGSADDLDAALELYHECFPEGVFPDVAWRESLEDGTVYLAEAKGKGLAVVNIDPSDRWIYHLGVIESERSHGVGGYVLSRALQDYWDGHPGDVLGLSVRADNLPALRLYRRQGFAPLLVVESFELPL
;
A
#
# COMPACT_ATOMS: atom_id res chain seq x y z
N MET A 1 -22.97 -23.44 11.50
CA MET A 1 -23.43 -22.82 10.21
C MET A 1 -22.44 -21.71 9.88
N LYS A 2 -22.08 -21.56 8.61
CA LYS A 2 -21.25 -20.43 8.16
C LYS A 2 -22.06 -19.16 8.33
N ASN A 3 -21.50 -18.10 8.93
CA ASN A 3 -22.22 -16.86 9.21
C ASN A 3 -21.41 -15.66 8.69
N LEU A 4 -21.39 -15.55 7.34
CA LEU A 4 -20.71 -14.45 6.65
C LEU A 4 -21.58 -13.19 6.72
N ARG A 5 -21.00 -12.10 7.19
CA ARG A 5 -21.66 -10.78 7.27
C ARG A 5 -20.68 -9.63 7.02
N GLY A 6 -21.22 -8.45 6.80
CA GLY A 6 -20.44 -7.23 6.74
C GLY A 6 -19.73 -6.93 8.07
N PHE A 7 -18.56 -6.31 7.97
CA PHE A 7 -17.76 -5.85 9.10
C PHE A 7 -18.53 -4.81 9.94
N ARG A 8 -18.27 -4.81 11.24
CA ARG A 8 -18.82 -3.86 12.19
C ARG A 8 -17.70 -3.29 13.07
N ARG A 9 -17.93 -2.12 13.63
CA ARG A 9 -16.97 -1.49 14.55
C ARG A 9 -16.51 -2.41 15.70
N ALA A 10 -17.39 -3.28 16.17
CA ALA A 10 -17.08 -4.24 17.24
C ALA A 10 -16.08 -5.31 16.81
N ASP A 11 -15.92 -5.57 15.50
CA ASP A 11 -15.04 -6.61 14.97
C ASP A 11 -13.56 -6.19 14.91
N ARG A 12 -13.29 -4.88 15.06
CA ARG A 12 -11.92 -4.30 14.96
C ARG A 12 -10.86 -5.05 15.76
N PRO A 13 -11.06 -5.43 17.03
CA PRO A 13 -10.03 -6.15 17.77
C PRO A 13 -9.69 -7.50 17.17
N ALA A 14 -10.69 -8.26 16.69
CA ALA A 14 -10.49 -9.59 16.11
C ALA A 14 -9.83 -9.50 14.73
N VAL A 15 -10.25 -8.56 13.87
CA VAL A 15 -9.65 -8.31 12.56
C VAL A 15 -8.18 -7.89 12.70
N LEU A 16 -7.89 -7.00 13.65
CA LEU A 16 -6.51 -6.56 13.94
C LEU A 16 -5.64 -7.72 14.45
N GLU A 17 -6.19 -8.59 15.28
CA GLU A 17 -5.45 -9.76 15.79
C GLU A 17 -5.14 -10.75 14.66
N LEU A 18 -6.08 -10.99 13.73
CA LEU A 18 -5.85 -11.83 12.57
C LEU A 18 -4.77 -11.25 11.63
N SER A 19 -4.78 -9.92 11.41
CA SER A 19 -3.74 -9.24 10.63
C SER A 19 -2.36 -9.37 11.28
N ARG A 20 -2.25 -9.08 12.59
CA ARG A 20 -0.99 -9.24 13.35
C ARG A 20 -0.46 -10.66 13.32
N HIS A 21 -1.37 -11.64 13.48
CA HIS A 21 -1.01 -13.05 13.44
C HIS A 21 -0.40 -13.43 12.09
N ALA A 22 -1.03 -13.01 10.99
CA ALA A 22 -0.55 -13.29 9.64
C ALA A 22 0.82 -12.63 9.38
N LEU A 23 0.98 -11.34 9.73
CA LEU A 23 2.22 -10.61 9.52
C LEU A 23 3.44 -11.22 10.23
N GLN A 24 3.23 -11.82 11.41
CA GLN A 24 4.31 -12.47 12.17
C GLN A 24 4.75 -13.80 11.58
N ARG A 25 4.02 -14.36 10.62
CA ARG A 25 4.28 -15.71 10.06
C ARG A 25 4.51 -15.66 8.56
N PRO A 26 5.76 -15.81 8.10
CA PRO A 26 6.09 -15.67 6.66
C PRO A 26 5.28 -16.57 5.73
N THR A 27 4.75 -17.69 6.22
CA THR A 27 3.92 -18.63 5.44
C THR A 27 2.42 -18.27 5.46
N GLU A 28 2.06 -17.18 6.09
CA GLU A 28 0.67 -16.72 6.27
C GLU A 28 0.48 -15.26 5.85
N GLN A 29 1.57 -14.56 5.54
CA GLN A 29 1.55 -13.14 5.17
C GLN A 29 0.71 -12.90 3.92
N VAL A 30 -0.03 -11.79 3.96
CA VAL A 30 -0.72 -11.17 2.82
C VAL A 30 -0.18 -9.75 2.63
N GLY A 31 -0.36 -9.17 1.44
CA GLY A 31 0.03 -7.79 1.16
C GLY A 31 -0.95 -6.77 1.74
N ASN A 32 -2.22 -7.15 1.83
CA ASN A 32 -3.30 -6.38 2.46
C ASN A 32 -4.17 -7.29 3.34
N PRO A 33 -4.53 -6.82 4.56
CA PRO A 33 -4.03 -5.61 5.20
C PRO A 33 -2.67 -5.81 5.89
N LEU A 34 -1.99 -4.69 6.16
CA LEU A 34 -0.72 -4.64 6.91
C LEU A 34 -0.91 -4.05 8.33
N TRP A 35 -2.11 -4.10 8.89
CA TRP A 35 -2.45 -3.50 10.18
C TRP A 35 -1.76 -4.19 11.35
N THR A 36 -1.02 -3.41 12.13
CA THR A 36 -0.37 -3.85 13.38
C THR A 36 -0.88 -3.08 14.60
N THR A 37 -1.47 -1.91 14.38
CA THR A 37 -2.05 -1.06 15.41
C THR A 37 -3.50 -0.73 15.12
N ARG A 38 -4.21 -0.29 16.16
CA ARG A 38 -5.59 0.16 16.00
C ARG A 38 -5.66 1.44 15.16
N ASP A 39 -4.68 2.31 15.33
CA ASP A 39 -4.64 3.59 14.62
C ASP A 39 -4.41 3.39 13.12
N GLU A 40 -3.56 2.42 12.71
CA GLU A 40 -3.39 2.05 11.29
C GLU A 40 -4.72 1.56 10.69
N LEU A 41 -5.41 0.64 11.37
CA LEU A 41 -6.70 0.13 10.94
C LEU A 41 -7.77 1.26 10.87
N GLU A 42 -7.86 2.11 11.89
CA GLU A 42 -8.88 3.17 11.92
C GLU A 42 -8.60 4.27 10.91
N SER A 43 -7.34 4.61 10.65
CA SER A 43 -6.93 5.58 9.63
C SER A 43 -7.32 5.09 8.25
N GLU A 44 -6.90 3.89 7.87
CA GLU A 44 -7.20 3.33 6.55
C GLU A 44 -8.71 3.14 6.31
N LEU A 45 -9.47 2.63 7.31
CA LEU A 45 -10.93 2.51 7.17
C LEU A 45 -11.66 3.85 7.10
N ALA A 46 -11.10 4.93 7.63
CA ALA A 46 -11.70 6.25 7.57
C ALA A 46 -11.49 6.93 6.20
N ASP A 47 -10.48 6.50 5.46
CA ASP A 47 -10.12 7.02 4.14
C ASP A 47 -10.94 6.37 3.01
N TRP A 48 -11.58 5.26 3.27
CA TRP A 48 -12.42 4.60 2.26
C TRP A 48 -13.70 5.37 2.00
N ASP A 49 -14.01 5.60 0.73
CA ASP A 49 -15.28 6.23 0.32
C ASP A 49 -16.52 5.41 0.68
N ALA A 50 -16.35 4.09 0.79
CA ALA A 50 -17.41 3.16 1.11
C ALA A 50 -17.48 2.84 2.61
N ASP A 51 -18.69 2.51 3.10
CA ASP A 51 -18.85 1.95 4.44
C ASP A 51 -17.99 0.69 4.60
N PRO A 52 -17.12 0.59 5.63
CA PRO A 52 -16.29 -0.60 5.85
C PRO A 52 -17.08 -1.92 5.93
N GLY A 53 -18.35 -1.89 6.29
CA GLY A 53 -19.22 -3.07 6.29
C GLY A 53 -19.63 -3.52 4.89
N GLU A 54 -19.56 -2.63 3.91
CA GLU A 54 -19.75 -2.95 2.49
C GLU A 54 -18.47 -3.43 1.83
N THR A 55 -17.31 -3.07 2.36
CA THR A 55 -15.97 -3.42 1.88
C THR A 55 -15.47 -4.72 2.50
N LEU A 56 -15.46 -4.81 3.82
CA LEU A 56 -14.98 -5.99 4.55
C LEU A 56 -16.12 -6.94 4.92
N LEU A 57 -15.80 -8.21 4.87
CA LEU A 57 -16.60 -9.35 5.29
C LEU A 57 -15.95 -10.02 6.50
N VAL A 58 -16.74 -10.47 7.44
CA VAL A 58 -16.30 -11.32 8.55
C VAL A 58 -17.10 -12.61 8.59
N GLU A 59 -16.42 -13.69 8.91
CA GLU A 59 -17.05 -14.97 9.27
C GLU A 59 -17.10 -15.08 10.78
N GLU A 60 -18.30 -15.30 11.32
CA GLU A 60 -18.57 -15.41 12.74
C GLU A 60 -18.97 -16.86 13.09
N GLN A 61 -18.37 -17.41 14.13
CA GLN A 61 -18.75 -18.71 14.69
C GLN A 61 -18.86 -18.59 16.22
N ASP A 62 -19.99 -19.03 16.76
CA ASP A 62 -20.29 -19.01 18.20
C ASP A 62 -20.13 -17.62 18.87
N GLY A 63 -20.29 -16.54 18.07
CA GLY A 63 -20.16 -15.15 18.51
C GLY A 63 -18.76 -14.55 18.32
N ASP A 64 -17.77 -15.34 17.89
CA ASP A 64 -16.41 -14.89 17.63
C ASP A 64 -16.15 -14.72 16.14
N VAL A 65 -15.42 -13.67 15.76
CA VAL A 65 -14.91 -13.48 14.39
C VAL A 65 -13.73 -14.42 14.19
N VAL A 66 -13.89 -15.38 13.28
CA VAL A 66 -12.89 -16.42 13.00
C VAL A 66 -12.17 -16.25 11.67
N GLY A 67 -12.58 -15.28 10.88
CA GLY A 67 -11.92 -14.90 9.64
C GLY A 67 -12.51 -13.63 9.04
N PHE A 68 -11.73 -12.98 8.17
CA PHE A 68 -12.20 -11.84 7.41
C PHE A 68 -11.53 -11.78 6.03
N GLY A 69 -12.15 -11.04 5.12
CA GLY A 69 -11.66 -10.68 3.81
C GLY A 69 -12.51 -9.55 3.26
N GLY A 70 -12.17 -9.05 2.09
CA GLY A 70 -12.93 -8.00 1.43
C GLY A 70 -12.20 -7.40 0.26
N VAL A 71 -12.80 -6.37 -0.34
CA VAL A 71 -12.22 -5.61 -1.44
C VAL A 71 -12.50 -4.13 -1.27
N GLU A 72 -11.53 -3.32 -1.59
CA GLU A 72 -11.67 -1.88 -1.69
C GLU A 72 -11.54 -1.48 -3.16
N VAL A 73 -12.37 -0.53 -3.61
CA VAL A 73 -12.35 0.07 -4.95
C VAL A 73 -12.22 1.57 -4.76
N SER A 74 -11.01 2.08 -4.93
CA SER A 74 -10.72 3.50 -4.79
C SER A 74 -11.25 4.32 -5.98
N PRO A 75 -11.66 5.58 -5.77
CA PRO A 75 -12.12 6.45 -6.85
C PRO A 75 -11.09 6.59 -7.97
N GLY A 76 -11.53 6.44 -9.20
CA GLY A 76 -10.69 6.57 -10.39
C GLY A 76 -9.84 5.33 -10.73
N TRP A 77 -9.95 4.26 -9.94
CA TRP A 77 -9.32 2.97 -10.25
C TRP A 77 -10.31 2.00 -10.89
N GLU A 78 -9.84 1.23 -11.86
CA GLU A 78 -10.61 0.20 -12.56
C GLU A 78 -10.52 -1.16 -11.85
N HIS A 79 -9.63 -1.29 -10.87
CA HIS A 79 -9.45 -2.53 -10.11
C HIS A 79 -9.87 -2.37 -8.65
N ALA A 80 -10.15 -3.52 -8.03
CA ALA A 80 -10.35 -3.65 -6.60
C ALA A 80 -9.10 -4.23 -5.93
N ASP A 81 -8.70 -3.70 -4.80
CA ASP A 81 -7.64 -4.27 -3.96
C ASP A 81 -8.20 -5.30 -2.98
N LEU A 82 -7.65 -6.51 -3.00
CA LEU A 82 -8.08 -7.61 -2.11
C LEU A 82 -7.46 -7.47 -0.73
N PHE A 83 -8.29 -7.51 0.30
CA PHE A 83 -7.93 -7.61 1.72
C PHE A 83 -8.12 -9.04 2.23
N GLY A 84 -7.05 -9.70 2.62
CA GLY A 84 -7.08 -11.10 3.05
C GLY A 84 -7.23 -12.08 1.88
N PRO A 85 -8.00 -13.19 2.05
CA PRO A 85 -8.70 -13.61 3.24
C PRO A 85 -7.76 -14.10 4.36
N LEU A 86 -8.05 -13.75 5.58
CA LEU A 86 -7.36 -14.22 6.77
C LEU A 86 -8.30 -15.06 7.64
N VAL A 87 -7.84 -16.24 8.06
CA VAL A 87 -8.62 -17.19 8.86
C VAL A 87 -7.80 -17.65 10.06
N ALA A 88 -8.41 -17.60 11.24
CA ALA A 88 -7.79 -18.09 12.48
C ALA A 88 -7.33 -19.55 12.32
N PRO A 89 -6.13 -19.91 12.83
CA PRO A 89 -5.50 -21.21 12.56
C PRO A 89 -6.39 -22.42 12.86
N GLU A 90 -7.14 -22.40 13.97
CA GLU A 90 -8.02 -23.47 14.43
C GLU A 90 -9.28 -23.66 13.56
N PHE A 91 -9.57 -22.68 12.68
CA PHE A 91 -10.73 -22.73 11.77
C PHE A 91 -10.34 -23.00 10.32
N ARG A 92 -9.05 -23.16 10.02
CA ARG A 92 -8.55 -23.47 8.67
C ARG A 92 -8.93 -24.88 8.21
N GLY A 93 -8.82 -25.11 6.91
CA GLY A 93 -9.20 -26.40 6.31
C GLY A 93 -10.71 -26.63 6.23
N ARG A 94 -11.54 -25.64 6.55
CA ARG A 94 -13.01 -25.68 6.53
C ARG A 94 -13.61 -24.85 5.38
N GLN A 95 -12.84 -24.55 4.35
CA GLN A 95 -13.23 -23.75 3.18
C GLN A 95 -13.61 -22.28 3.49
N LEU A 96 -13.29 -21.76 4.69
CA LEU A 96 -13.64 -20.38 5.05
C LEU A 96 -12.88 -19.34 4.19
N GLY A 97 -11.60 -19.60 3.92
CA GLY A 97 -10.81 -18.73 3.03
C GLY A 97 -11.35 -18.67 1.61
N THR A 98 -11.78 -19.80 1.06
CA THR A 98 -12.43 -19.85 -0.27
C THR A 98 -13.72 -19.07 -0.29
N MET A 99 -14.58 -19.26 0.71
CA MET A 99 -15.84 -18.55 0.82
C MET A 99 -15.67 -17.03 0.97
N LEU A 100 -14.70 -16.60 1.78
CA LEU A 100 -14.38 -15.19 1.95
C LEU A 100 -13.85 -14.58 0.64
N LEU A 101 -12.98 -15.31 -0.08
CA LEU A 101 -12.44 -14.86 -1.37
C LEU A 101 -13.54 -14.74 -2.42
N GLU A 102 -14.38 -15.77 -2.59
CA GLU A 102 -15.51 -15.77 -3.53
C GLU A 102 -16.45 -14.59 -3.26
N ALA A 103 -16.85 -14.38 -2.01
CA ALA A 103 -17.71 -13.26 -1.63
C ALA A 103 -17.04 -11.89 -1.80
N SER A 104 -15.70 -11.81 -1.70
CA SER A 104 -14.95 -10.59 -2.00
C SER A 104 -14.95 -10.29 -3.50
N ILE A 105 -14.77 -11.30 -4.35
CA ILE A 105 -14.83 -11.17 -5.80
C ILE A 105 -16.22 -10.71 -6.24
N GLU A 106 -17.29 -11.35 -5.73
CA GLU A 106 -18.68 -10.92 -6.00
C GLU A 106 -18.92 -9.44 -5.63
N ARG A 107 -18.29 -8.96 -4.57
CA ARG A 107 -18.39 -7.54 -4.19
C ARG A 107 -17.62 -6.61 -5.14
N ALA A 108 -16.45 -7.01 -5.62
CA ALA A 108 -15.69 -6.26 -6.63
C ALA A 108 -16.52 -6.09 -7.92
N GLU A 109 -17.10 -7.18 -8.42
CA GLU A 109 -17.99 -7.18 -9.58
C GLU A 109 -19.20 -6.25 -9.37
N ALA A 110 -19.86 -6.35 -8.21
CA ALA A 110 -21.02 -5.54 -7.87
C ALA A 110 -20.72 -4.04 -7.77
N ARG A 111 -19.45 -3.68 -7.52
CA ARG A 111 -18.95 -2.29 -7.47
C ARG A 111 -18.38 -1.81 -8.80
N GLY A 112 -18.40 -2.66 -9.83
CA GLY A 112 -17.98 -2.32 -11.18
C GLY A 112 -16.48 -2.31 -11.42
N ALA A 113 -15.70 -3.00 -10.58
CA ALA A 113 -14.29 -3.21 -10.85
C ALA A 113 -14.10 -4.10 -12.08
N GLU A 114 -13.08 -3.83 -12.89
CA GLU A 114 -12.72 -4.64 -14.06
C GLU A 114 -11.75 -5.78 -13.71
N SER A 115 -11.05 -5.67 -12.57
CA SER A 115 -10.19 -6.73 -12.05
C SER A 115 -10.06 -6.66 -10.53
N VAL A 116 -9.56 -7.75 -9.93
CA VAL A 116 -9.15 -7.81 -8.52
C VAL A 116 -7.65 -8.01 -8.44
N LEU A 117 -6.96 -7.11 -7.76
CA LEU A 117 -5.55 -7.24 -7.45
C LEU A 117 -5.36 -7.86 -6.06
N ALA A 118 -4.49 -8.84 -5.97
CA ALA A 118 -4.12 -9.49 -4.73
C ALA A 118 -2.61 -9.48 -4.54
N SER A 119 -2.18 -9.25 -3.31
CA SER A 119 -0.78 -9.34 -2.92
C SER A 119 -0.63 -10.33 -1.77
N ILE A 120 0.29 -11.28 -1.90
CA ILE A 120 0.52 -12.30 -0.87
C ILE A 120 2.00 -12.49 -0.60
N GLY A 121 2.36 -12.84 0.63
CA GLY A 121 3.74 -13.10 0.99
C GLY A 121 4.33 -14.21 0.13
N ALA A 122 5.53 -14.00 -0.42
CA ALA A 122 6.20 -14.94 -1.33
C ALA A 122 6.43 -16.36 -0.75
N ARG A 123 6.24 -16.53 0.56
CA ARG A 123 6.32 -17.81 1.26
C ARG A 123 4.97 -18.41 1.63
N ASN A 124 3.87 -17.71 1.32
CA ASN A 124 2.50 -18.14 1.62
C ASN A 124 1.96 -19.05 0.49
N LEU A 125 2.44 -20.29 0.43
CA LEU A 125 2.03 -21.24 -0.59
C LEU A 125 0.54 -21.59 -0.53
N THR A 126 -0.06 -21.58 0.65
CA THR A 126 -1.50 -21.87 0.83
C THR A 126 -2.36 -20.78 0.21
N GLY A 127 -2.03 -19.52 0.46
CA GLY A 127 -2.73 -18.38 -0.15
C GLY A 127 -2.52 -18.35 -1.66
N ARG A 128 -1.30 -18.61 -2.15
CA ARG A 128 -1.02 -18.72 -3.58
C ARG A 128 -1.92 -19.76 -4.25
N LEU A 129 -1.98 -20.97 -3.71
CA LEU A 129 -2.86 -22.03 -4.24
C LEU A 129 -4.35 -21.66 -4.17
N LEU A 130 -4.76 -20.87 -3.19
CA LEU A 130 -6.12 -20.38 -3.07
C LEU A 130 -6.44 -19.41 -4.23
N LEU A 131 -5.57 -18.43 -4.49
CA LEU A 131 -5.71 -17.47 -5.58
C LEU A 131 -5.68 -18.16 -6.96
N GLU A 132 -4.70 -19.03 -7.21
CA GLU A 132 -4.59 -19.76 -8.47
C GLU A 132 -5.84 -20.61 -8.77
N ARG A 133 -6.44 -21.25 -7.75
CA ARG A 133 -7.69 -22.02 -7.90
C ARG A 133 -8.92 -21.15 -8.16
N ALA A 134 -8.89 -19.91 -7.70
CA ALA A 134 -9.93 -18.92 -7.98
C ALA A 134 -9.75 -18.23 -9.35
N GLY A 135 -8.68 -18.57 -10.11
CA GLY A 135 -8.43 -18.04 -11.44
C GLY A 135 -7.52 -16.83 -11.50
N PHE A 136 -6.90 -16.45 -10.40
CA PHE A 136 -5.92 -15.36 -10.41
C PHE A 136 -4.64 -15.76 -11.16
N ASP A 137 -4.19 -14.87 -12.03
CA ASP A 137 -2.93 -14.97 -12.74
C ASP A 137 -1.80 -14.28 -11.97
N HIS A 138 -0.62 -14.90 -11.89
CA HIS A 138 0.57 -14.32 -11.28
C HIS A 138 1.17 -13.25 -12.19
N ARG A 139 1.37 -12.03 -11.66
CA ARG A 139 1.87 -10.87 -12.42
C ARG A 139 3.38 -10.89 -12.69
N GLY A 140 4.08 -11.94 -12.30
CA GLY A 140 5.52 -12.11 -12.55
C GLY A 140 6.43 -11.15 -11.78
N THR A 141 5.90 -10.33 -10.87
CA THR A 141 6.64 -9.35 -10.09
C THR A 141 6.63 -9.69 -8.61
N ALA A 142 7.79 -9.56 -7.96
CA ALA A 142 7.89 -9.60 -6.52
C ALA A 142 8.25 -8.20 -6.00
N ASN A 143 7.54 -7.74 -4.98
CA ASN A 143 7.77 -6.45 -4.35
C ASN A 143 8.24 -6.63 -2.91
N ALA A 144 9.26 -5.88 -2.53
CA ALA A 144 9.72 -5.79 -1.16
C ALA A 144 8.98 -4.65 -0.46
N VAL A 145 8.30 -4.96 0.62
CA VAL A 145 7.61 -4.00 1.47
C VAL A 145 8.55 -3.59 2.60
N PHE A 146 8.65 -2.30 2.83
CA PHE A 146 9.47 -1.69 3.88
C PHE A 146 8.63 -0.84 4.81
N ARG A 147 9.10 -0.69 6.04
CA ARG A 147 8.57 0.27 7.01
C ARG A 147 9.67 1.13 7.59
N LEU A 148 9.34 2.39 7.89
CA LEU A 148 10.21 3.33 8.55
C LEU A 148 9.55 3.90 9.79
N ASN A 149 10.15 3.60 10.94
CA ASN A 149 9.81 4.29 12.17
C ASN A 149 10.55 5.64 12.21
N PRO A 150 9.92 6.74 12.61
CA PRO A 150 10.57 8.06 12.70
C PRO A 150 11.90 8.05 13.44
N SER A 151 11.97 7.30 14.55
CA SER A 151 13.21 7.18 15.35
C SER A 151 14.36 6.44 14.64
N ALA A 152 14.08 5.70 13.56
CA ALA A 152 15.08 5.00 12.75
C ALA A 152 15.54 5.80 11.53
N HIS A 153 14.89 6.93 11.24
CA HIS A 153 15.23 7.76 10.10
C HIS A 153 16.65 8.28 10.18
N ARG A 154 17.34 8.22 9.07
CA ARG A 154 18.72 8.71 8.90
C ARG A 154 18.69 9.83 7.85
N PRO A 155 18.48 11.10 8.29
CA PRO A 155 18.31 12.21 7.37
C PRO A 155 19.57 12.48 6.55
N VAL A 156 19.35 12.92 5.32
CA VAL A 156 20.37 13.51 4.46
C VAL A 156 20.27 15.03 4.63
N GLU A 157 21.24 15.59 5.37
CA GLU A 157 21.22 17.03 5.70
C GLU A 157 21.68 17.88 4.51
N ASP A 158 22.75 17.46 3.84
CA ASP A 158 23.33 18.18 2.70
C ASP A 158 22.82 17.61 1.38
N GLY A 159 22.04 18.41 0.65
CA GLY A 159 21.56 18.08 -0.68
C GLY A 159 22.58 18.38 -1.78
N PRO A 160 22.33 17.88 -3.02
CA PRO A 160 23.11 18.28 -4.17
C PRO A 160 23.03 19.79 -4.40
N GLN A 161 24.14 20.38 -4.86
CA GLN A 161 24.25 21.84 -5.03
C GLN A 161 23.18 22.39 -5.97
N GLY A 162 22.42 23.38 -5.50
CA GLY A 162 21.40 24.07 -6.27
C GLY A 162 20.10 23.28 -6.47
N VAL A 163 19.90 22.20 -5.70
CA VAL A 163 18.62 21.46 -5.64
C VAL A 163 17.81 21.96 -4.47
N ASP A 164 16.63 22.49 -4.78
CA ASP A 164 15.61 22.89 -3.81
C ASP A 164 14.50 21.84 -3.73
N VAL A 165 13.93 21.62 -2.53
CA VAL A 165 12.80 20.72 -2.31
C VAL A 165 11.65 21.53 -1.69
N ARG A 166 10.47 21.44 -2.28
CA ARG A 166 9.27 22.10 -1.79
C ARG A 166 8.05 21.19 -1.87
N ARG A 167 7.01 21.53 -1.12
CA ARG A 167 5.68 20.95 -1.35
C ARG A 167 5.14 21.40 -2.70
N GLY A 168 4.48 20.50 -3.38
CA GLY A 168 3.65 20.78 -4.53
C GLY A 168 2.32 21.42 -4.11
N SER A 169 1.69 22.06 -5.06
CA SER A 169 0.36 22.68 -4.96
C SER A 169 -0.47 22.31 -6.19
N ALA A 170 -1.75 22.64 -6.20
CA ALA A 170 -2.63 22.37 -7.35
C ALA A 170 -2.09 22.95 -8.67
N ASP A 171 -1.33 24.05 -8.62
CA ASP A 171 -0.72 24.69 -9.79
C ASP A 171 0.43 23.85 -10.39
N ASP A 172 0.94 22.86 -9.68
CA ASP A 172 2.05 22.02 -10.09
C ASP A 172 1.61 20.73 -10.81
N LEU A 173 0.31 20.55 -11.09
CA LEU A 173 -0.21 19.30 -11.65
C LEU A 173 0.50 18.86 -12.92
N ASP A 174 0.64 19.75 -13.90
CA ASP A 174 1.29 19.44 -15.18
C ASP A 174 2.76 19.03 -14.97
N ALA A 175 3.49 19.75 -14.08
CA ALA A 175 4.88 19.45 -13.78
C ALA A 175 5.04 18.13 -13.01
N ALA A 176 4.13 17.81 -12.10
CA ALA A 176 4.14 16.56 -11.35
C ALA A 176 3.83 15.37 -12.27
N LEU A 177 2.85 15.50 -13.17
CA LEU A 177 2.53 14.49 -14.18
C LEU A 177 3.68 14.27 -15.16
N GLU A 178 4.32 15.33 -15.65
CA GLU A 178 5.50 15.22 -16.52
C GLU A 178 6.62 14.43 -15.85
N LEU A 179 6.95 14.77 -14.60
CA LEU A 179 7.94 14.05 -13.80
C LEU A 179 7.54 12.59 -13.54
N TYR A 180 6.26 12.36 -13.24
CA TYR A 180 5.73 11.01 -13.00
C TYR A 180 5.90 10.15 -14.25
N HIS A 181 5.44 10.60 -15.40
CA HIS A 181 5.55 9.84 -16.66
C HIS A 181 7.00 9.64 -17.12
N GLU A 182 7.90 10.62 -16.89
CA GLU A 182 9.34 10.45 -17.18
C GLU A 182 9.96 9.38 -16.25
N CYS A 183 9.59 9.36 -14.97
CA CYS A 183 10.14 8.42 -13.98
C CYS A 183 9.51 7.02 -14.05
N PHE A 184 8.24 6.95 -14.42
CA PHE A 184 7.39 5.73 -14.41
C PHE A 184 6.61 5.61 -15.72
N PRO A 185 7.26 5.32 -16.86
CA PRO A 185 6.61 5.29 -18.17
C PRO A 185 5.49 4.23 -18.31
N GLU A 186 5.49 3.21 -17.46
CA GLU A 186 4.45 2.18 -17.40
C GLU A 186 3.50 2.40 -16.17
N GLY A 187 3.63 3.54 -15.50
CA GLY A 187 2.82 3.86 -14.33
C GLY A 187 1.37 4.16 -14.73
N VAL A 188 0.45 3.70 -13.90
CA VAL A 188 -1.00 3.82 -14.12
C VAL A 188 -1.71 4.61 -13.01
N PHE A 189 -0.97 5.41 -12.24
CA PHE A 189 -1.58 6.22 -11.19
C PHE A 189 -2.46 7.32 -11.81
N PRO A 190 -3.76 7.41 -11.44
CA PRO A 190 -4.70 8.29 -12.12
C PRO A 190 -4.38 9.78 -11.93
N ASP A 191 -4.63 10.60 -12.96
CA ASP A 191 -4.43 12.05 -12.89
C ASP A 191 -5.31 12.70 -11.80
N VAL A 192 -6.49 12.15 -11.53
CA VAL A 192 -7.36 12.63 -10.45
C VAL A 192 -6.68 12.44 -9.08
N ALA A 193 -6.05 11.30 -8.84
CA ALA A 193 -5.33 11.04 -7.59
C ALA A 193 -4.09 11.95 -7.44
N TRP A 194 -3.41 12.29 -8.54
CA TRP A 194 -2.35 13.32 -8.50
C TRP A 194 -2.87 14.69 -8.11
N ARG A 195 -4.03 15.09 -8.64
CA ARG A 195 -4.67 16.36 -8.31
C ARG A 195 -5.02 16.43 -6.83
N GLU A 196 -5.69 15.41 -6.30
CA GLU A 196 -6.04 15.29 -4.89
C GLU A 196 -4.80 15.34 -3.99
N SER A 197 -3.78 14.55 -4.31
CA SER A 197 -2.50 14.56 -3.58
C SER A 197 -1.81 15.94 -3.56
N LEU A 198 -1.92 16.73 -4.64
CA LEU A 198 -1.38 18.09 -4.69
C LEU A 198 -2.22 19.09 -3.87
N GLU A 199 -3.54 18.97 -3.92
CA GLU A 199 -4.48 19.79 -3.12
C GLU A 199 -4.28 19.54 -1.62
N ASP A 200 -4.04 18.29 -1.22
CA ASP A 200 -3.77 17.88 0.15
C ASP A 200 -2.32 18.17 0.60
N GLY A 201 -1.45 18.59 -0.33
CA GLY A 201 -0.06 18.94 -0.04
C GLY A 201 0.80 17.74 0.34
N THR A 202 0.49 16.55 -0.20
CA THR A 202 1.21 15.30 0.05
C THR A 202 2.33 15.02 -0.96
N VAL A 203 2.43 15.85 -2.01
CA VAL A 203 3.45 15.76 -3.05
C VAL A 203 4.61 16.70 -2.76
N TYR A 204 5.83 16.22 -2.96
CA TYR A 204 7.07 17.00 -2.85
C TYR A 204 7.83 16.97 -4.16
N LEU A 205 8.30 18.13 -4.59
CA LEU A 205 9.05 18.31 -5.83
C LEU A 205 10.47 18.75 -5.52
N ALA A 206 11.45 18.11 -6.18
CA ALA A 206 12.83 18.58 -6.18
C ALA A 206 13.13 19.27 -7.51
N GLU A 207 13.70 20.47 -7.47
CA GLU A 207 13.95 21.31 -8.64
C GLU A 207 15.36 21.90 -8.62
N ALA A 208 15.92 22.13 -9.80
CA ALA A 208 17.13 22.93 -9.97
C ALA A 208 17.01 23.81 -11.22
N LYS A 209 17.29 25.10 -11.08
CA LYS A 209 17.24 26.09 -12.18
C LYS A 209 15.91 26.10 -12.96
N GLY A 210 14.78 25.86 -12.21
CA GLY A 210 13.45 25.83 -12.79
C GLY A 210 13.12 24.55 -13.57
N LYS A 211 13.94 23.50 -13.44
CA LYS A 211 13.67 22.17 -13.98
C LYS A 211 13.34 21.21 -12.85
N GLY A 212 12.24 20.44 -12.99
CA GLY A 212 11.91 19.35 -12.09
C GLY A 212 12.91 18.20 -12.24
N LEU A 213 13.34 17.64 -11.11
CA LEU A 213 14.34 16.57 -11.02
C LEU A 213 13.80 15.29 -10.37
N ALA A 214 12.88 15.44 -9.41
CA ALA A 214 12.31 14.32 -8.69
C ALA A 214 10.96 14.67 -8.09
N VAL A 215 10.15 13.63 -7.86
CA VAL A 215 8.85 13.72 -7.20
C VAL A 215 8.74 12.66 -6.11
N VAL A 216 8.12 13.02 -4.97
CA VAL A 216 7.73 12.11 -3.89
C VAL A 216 6.27 12.36 -3.58
N ASN A 217 5.48 11.28 -3.43
CA ASN A 217 4.11 11.34 -2.93
C ASN A 217 4.01 10.49 -1.66
N ILE A 218 3.57 11.12 -0.55
CA ILE A 218 3.36 10.47 0.75
C ILE A 218 1.90 10.67 1.14
N ASP A 219 1.14 9.60 1.22
CA ASP A 219 -0.25 9.65 1.66
C ASP A 219 -0.32 9.49 3.19
N PRO A 220 -0.90 10.45 3.91
CA PRO A 220 -1.01 10.39 5.37
C PRO A 220 -2.09 9.43 5.87
N SER A 221 -3.14 9.17 5.09
CA SER A 221 -4.22 8.27 5.48
C SER A 221 -3.76 6.82 5.49
N ASP A 222 -3.10 6.38 4.44
CA ASP A 222 -2.47 5.07 4.33
C ASP A 222 -1.13 4.97 5.07
N ARG A 223 -0.54 6.11 5.40
CA ARG A 223 0.85 6.21 5.90
C ARG A 223 1.84 5.56 4.93
N TRP A 224 1.66 5.87 3.63
CA TRP A 224 2.36 5.19 2.56
C TRP A 224 3.08 6.15 1.62
N ILE A 225 4.27 5.75 1.18
CA ILE A 225 5.00 6.43 0.12
C ILE A 225 4.70 5.71 -1.19
N TYR A 226 3.83 6.30 -2.00
CA TYR A 226 3.39 5.73 -3.27
C TYR A 226 4.43 5.88 -4.36
N HIS A 227 5.04 7.08 -4.44
CA HIS A 227 5.98 7.38 -5.50
C HIS A 227 7.23 8.04 -4.95
N LEU A 228 8.38 7.60 -5.44
CA LEU A 228 9.66 8.29 -5.38
C LEU A 228 10.33 8.13 -6.74
N GLY A 229 10.20 9.15 -7.59
CA GLY A 229 10.79 9.20 -8.92
C GLY A 229 11.94 10.19 -8.98
N VAL A 230 12.99 9.85 -9.73
CA VAL A 230 14.11 10.75 -10.09
C VAL A 230 14.36 10.57 -11.58
N ILE A 231 14.39 11.68 -12.32
CA ILE A 231 14.70 11.67 -13.77
C ILE A 231 16.04 10.97 -14.03
N GLU A 232 16.16 10.31 -15.16
CA GLU A 232 17.30 9.42 -15.44
C GLU A 232 18.65 10.14 -15.33
N SER A 233 18.74 11.37 -15.85
CA SER A 233 19.97 12.17 -15.84
C SER A 233 20.48 12.52 -14.44
N GLU A 234 19.60 12.52 -13.43
CA GLU A 234 19.91 12.91 -12.05
C GLU A 234 19.98 11.72 -11.08
N ARG A 235 19.78 10.49 -11.60
CA ARG A 235 19.97 9.27 -10.79
C ARG A 235 21.42 9.13 -10.34
N SER A 236 21.60 8.56 -9.15
CA SER A 236 22.91 8.35 -8.49
C SER A 236 23.67 9.63 -8.07
N HIS A 237 23.08 10.82 -8.24
CA HIS A 237 23.65 12.10 -7.81
C HIS A 237 23.15 12.57 -6.42
N GLY A 238 22.47 11.69 -5.67
CA GLY A 238 21.99 12.00 -4.32
C GLY A 238 20.61 12.65 -4.23
N VAL A 239 20.02 13.08 -5.36
CA VAL A 239 18.71 13.77 -5.42
C VAL A 239 17.62 12.97 -4.74
N GLY A 240 17.48 11.67 -5.07
CA GLY A 240 16.42 10.83 -4.49
C GLY A 240 16.51 10.66 -2.97
N GLY A 241 17.73 10.55 -2.42
CA GLY A 241 17.93 10.50 -0.97
C GLY A 241 17.59 11.82 -0.29
N TYR A 242 17.94 12.92 -0.91
CA TYR A 242 17.71 14.26 -0.39
C TYR A 242 16.21 14.63 -0.42
N VAL A 243 15.52 14.45 -1.55
CA VAL A 243 14.09 14.76 -1.66
C VAL A 243 13.27 13.91 -0.70
N LEU A 244 13.55 12.59 -0.60
CA LEU A 244 12.87 11.71 0.36
C LEU A 244 13.11 12.18 1.80
N SER A 245 14.35 12.50 2.16
CA SER A 245 14.67 12.96 3.52
C SER A 245 13.95 14.25 3.90
N ARG A 246 13.87 15.22 2.98
CA ARG A 246 13.16 16.49 3.19
C ARG A 246 11.65 16.26 3.29
N ALA A 247 11.07 15.42 2.42
CA ALA A 247 9.67 15.06 2.45
C ALA A 247 9.29 14.37 3.78
N LEU A 248 10.11 13.42 4.25
CA LEU A 248 9.89 12.74 5.53
C LEU A 248 9.96 13.67 6.75
N GLN A 249 10.91 14.60 6.77
CA GLN A 249 11.01 15.58 7.85
C GLN A 249 9.77 16.47 7.91
N ASP A 250 9.36 17.02 6.78
CA ASP A 250 8.19 17.88 6.68
C ASP A 250 6.87 17.13 6.97
N TYR A 251 6.77 15.85 6.55
CA TYR A 251 5.64 14.99 6.89
C TYR A 251 5.50 14.80 8.41
N TRP A 252 6.58 14.43 9.11
CA TRP A 252 6.52 14.19 10.55
C TRP A 252 6.35 15.42 11.41
N ASP A 253 6.59 16.63 10.89
CA ASP A 253 6.23 17.88 11.59
C ASP A 253 4.70 17.97 11.78
N GLY A 254 3.92 17.46 10.83
CA GLY A 254 2.45 17.38 10.92
C GLY A 254 1.91 16.06 11.52
N HIS A 255 2.67 14.96 11.41
CA HIS A 255 2.25 13.60 11.75
C HIS A 255 3.30 12.90 12.65
N PRO A 256 3.55 13.42 13.85
CA PRO A 256 4.61 12.90 14.71
C PRO A 256 4.31 11.47 15.17
N GLY A 257 5.26 10.58 14.93
CA GLY A 257 5.18 9.19 15.37
C GLY A 257 4.65 8.20 14.34
N ASP A 258 4.15 8.66 13.19
CA ASP A 258 3.66 7.78 12.15
C ASP A 258 4.75 6.89 11.56
N VAL A 259 4.45 5.60 11.49
CA VAL A 259 5.30 4.62 10.80
C VAL A 259 4.89 4.58 9.34
N LEU A 260 5.80 4.97 8.45
CA LEU A 260 5.55 5.00 7.01
C LEU A 260 5.93 3.67 6.34
N GLY A 261 5.10 3.25 5.38
CA GLY A 261 5.34 2.10 4.52
C GLY A 261 5.71 2.49 3.10
N LEU A 262 6.29 1.56 2.38
CA LEU A 262 6.45 1.62 0.92
C LEU A 262 6.59 0.22 0.35
N SER A 263 6.30 0.09 -0.94
CA SER A 263 6.58 -1.11 -1.73
C SER A 263 7.49 -0.77 -2.90
N VAL A 264 8.42 -1.66 -3.21
CA VAL A 264 9.35 -1.50 -4.32
C VAL A 264 9.67 -2.85 -4.94
N ARG A 265 9.83 -2.91 -6.25
CA ARG A 265 10.26 -4.13 -6.94
C ARG A 265 11.50 -4.72 -6.28
N ALA A 266 11.47 -6.01 -6.00
CA ALA A 266 12.55 -6.72 -5.30
C ALA A 266 13.87 -6.76 -6.10
N ASP A 267 13.82 -6.50 -7.41
CA ASP A 267 14.98 -6.40 -8.31
C ASP A 267 15.51 -4.96 -8.47
N ASN A 268 14.80 -3.92 -7.93
CA ASN A 268 15.26 -2.54 -7.97
C ASN A 268 16.33 -2.27 -6.91
N LEU A 269 17.54 -2.80 -7.16
CA LEU A 269 18.67 -2.71 -6.22
C LEU A 269 19.07 -1.26 -5.84
N PRO A 270 19.03 -0.26 -6.76
CA PRO A 270 19.29 1.14 -6.39
C PRO A 270 18.31 1.66 -5.34
N ALA A 271 17.00 1.49 -5.53
CA ALA A 271 15.97 1.93 -4.59
C ALA A 271 16.06 1.18 -3.26
N LEU A 272 16.26 -0.15 -3.27
CA LEU A 272 16.46 -0.94 -2.06
C LEU A 272 17.64 -0.42 -1.21
N ARG A 273 18.75 -0.03 -1.85
CA ARG A 273 19.89 0.57 -1.15
C ARG A 273 19.57 1.96 -0.58
N LEU A 274 18.81 2.77 -1.33
CA LEU A 274 18.38 4.10 -0.89
C LEU A 274 17.53 3.98 0.37
N TYR A 275 16.47 3.17 0.35
CA TYR A 275 15.56 3.01 1.49
C TYR A 275 16.28 2.49 2.74
N ARG A 276 17.16 1.49 2.61
CA ARG A 276 17.96 0.99 3.74
C ARG A 276 18.88 2.05 4.33
N ARG A 277 19.46 2.92 3.50
CA ARG A 277 20.29 4.04 3.99
C ARG A 277 19.47 5.06 4.77
N GLN A 278 18.22 5.29 4.38
CA GLN A 278 17.28 6.18 5.07
C GLN A 278 16.74 5.56 6.39
N GLY A 279 17.03 4.28 6.66
CA GLY A 279 16.61 3.61 7.89
C GLY A 279 15.38 2.71 7.73
N PHE A 280 14.84 2.57 6.53
CA PHE A 280 13.72 1.64 6.28
C PHE A 280 14.14 0.19 6.57
N ALA A 281 13.31 -0.52 7.31
CA ALA A 281 13.45 -1.94 7.60
C ALA A 281 12.55 -2.77 6.68
N PRO A 282 13.04 -3.91 6.13
CA PRO A 282 12.20 -4.79 5.34
C PRO A 282 11.14 -5.46 6.23
N LEU A 283 9.90 -5.50 5.77
CA LEU A 283 8.78 -6.15 6.44
C LEU A 283 8.51 -7.53 5.84
N LEU A 284 8.22 -7.58 4.56
CA LEU A 284 7.96 -8.81 3.81
C LEU A 284 8.29 -8.64 2.33
N VAL A 285 8.28 -9.76 1.61
CA VAL A 285 8.26 -9.76 0.13
C VAL A 285 6.92 -10.33 -0.30
N VAL A 286 6.24 -9.63 -1.20
CA VAL A 286 4.95 -10.05 -1.76
C VAL A 286 5.08 -10.37 -3.24
N GLU A 287 4.25 -11.28 -3.70
CA GLU A 287 3.96 -11.56 -5.11
C GLU A 287 2.57 -11.02 -5.43
N SER A 288 2.42 -10.43 -6.61
CA SER A 288 1.17 -9.83 -7.07
C SER A 288 0.43 -10.76 -8.02
N PHE A 289 -0.88 -10.80 -7.86
CA PHE A 289 -1.82 -11.59 -8.64
C PHE A 289 -2.96 -10.71 -9.14
N GLU A 290 -3.56 -11.06 -10.24
CA GLU A 290 -4.72 -10.36 -10.79
C GLU A 290 -5.76 -11.36 -11.29
N LEU A 291 -7.02 -11.04 -11.05
CA LEU A 291 -8.17 -11.71 -11.62
C LEU A 291 -8.97 -10.70 -12.45
N PRO A 292 -9.00 -10.79 -13.79
CA PRO A 292 -9.98 -10.06 -14.62
C PRO A 292 -11.40 -10.48 -14.26
N LEU A 293 -12.34 -9.54 -14.19
CA LEU A 293 -13.74 -9.77 -13.86
C LEU A 293 -14.62 -9.75 -15.10
#